data_d721c37354847344dd7cf54fe26ef49f
#
_entry.id   d721c37354847344dd7cf54fe26ef49f
#
_cell.length_a   1.000
_cell.length_b   1.000
_cell.length_c   1.000
_cell.angle_alpha   90.00
_cell.angle_beta   90.00
_cell.angle_gamma   90.00
#
_symmetry.space_group_name_H-M   'P 1'
#
loop_
_entity.id
_entity.type
_entity.pdbx_description
1 polymer ?
#
loop_
_entity_poly.entity_id
_entity_poly.type
_entity_poly.pdbx_seq_one_letter_code
_entity_poly.pdbx_strand_id
1 'polypeptide(L)'
;MASEGTEEQARAALFQAIRAGDRAQVERLLVEQPALVEARDTQGVSAPLIALYYGEPAIAEALASAGARLDVFDAAALGRVETLRELLAADPARARAVAPDGFSPLGLAAFFGQAGAAHLLLEAGADPNLASQNAMRVAPLHSAVAAQQLAISEELLRRGADVNARQSDDFTPLHEAAQNGQLAMIELLLSYGADLDARKSDGQTPLDLAEAHGHAEAVALLRQRDAAAGD
;
A
#
# COMPACT_ATOMS: atom_id res chain seq x y z
N MET A 1 30.06 -7.40 -23.04
CA MET A 1 30.31 -8.45 -22.02
C MET A 1 30.98 -7.92 -20.75
N ALA A 2 32.13 -7.17 -20.81
CA ALA A 2 32.74 -6.63 -19.55
C ALA A 2 31.96 -5.45 -18.94
N SER A 3 31.30 -4.60 -19.72
CA SER A 3 30.48 -3.48 -19.24
C SER A 3 29.15 -3.92 -18.62
N GLU A 4 28.50 -4.92 -19.17
CA GLU A 4 27.22 -5.47 -18.69
C GLU A 4 27.36 -6.09 -17.28
N GLY A 5 28.47 -6.83 -17.04
CA GLY A 5 28.76 -7.38 -15.71
C GLY A 5 29.00 -6.32 -14.64
N THR A 6 29.58 -5.17 -15.04
CA THR A 6 29.84 -4.04 -14.12
C THR A 6 28.55 -3.30 -13.77
N GLU A 7 27.66 -3.09 -14.74
CA GLU A 7 26.35 -2.45 -14.54
C GLU A 7 25.42 -3.32 -13.66
N GLU A 8 25.40 -4.63 -13.90
CA GLU A 8 24.61 -5.55 -13.08
C GLU A 8 25.12 -5.61 -11.62
N GLN A 9 26.44 -5.61 -11.42
CA GLN A 9 27.04 -5.54 -10.09
C GLN A 9 26.69 -4.22 -9.38
N ALA A 10 26.76 -3.07 -10.08
CA ALA A 10 26.41 -1.78 -9.52
C ALA A 10 24.92 -1.69 -9.16
N ARG A 11 24.04 -2.23 -10.02
CA ARG A 11 22.61 -2.33 -9.73
C ARG A 11 22.34 -3.21 -8.50
N ALA A 12 23.00 -4.37 -8.40
CA ALA A 12 22.86 -5.25 -7.22
C ALA A 12 23.35 -4.54 -5.93
N ALA A 13 24.47 -3.80 -6.01
CA ALA A 13 24.98 -3.02 -4.89
C ALA A 13 24.01 -1.91 -4.46
N LEU A 14 23.35 -1.22 -5.40
CA LEU A 14 22.32 -0.23 -5.10
C LEU A 14 21.18 -0.84 -4.32
N PHE A 15 20.57 -1.93 -4.80
CA PHE A 15 19.45 -2.56 -4.11
C PHE A 15 19.85 -3.18 -2.78
N GLN A 16 21.09 -3.64 -2.64
CA GLN A 16 21.62 -4.08 -1.35
C GLN A 16 21.72 -2.90 -0.36
N ALA A 17 22.24 -1.76 -0.78
CA ALA A 17 22.34 -0.55 0.04
C ALA A 17 20.95 -0.04 0.45
N ILE A 18 19.97 -0.03 -0.49
CA ILE A 18 18.58 0.33 -0.20
C ILE A 18 18.00 -0.58 0.90
N ARG A 19 18.12 -1.90 0.74
CA ARG A 19 17.60 -2.88 1.72
C ARG A 19 18.27 -2.79 3.09
N ALA A 20 19.51 -2.32 3.14
CA ALA A 20 20.26 -2.12 4.36
C ALA A 20 20.03 -0.75 5.02
N GLY A 21 19.25 0.15 4.39
CA GLY A 21 19.05 1.52 4.84
C GLY A 21 20.32 2.37 4.75
N ASP A 22 21.33 1.95 3.97
CA ASP A 22 22.60 2.67 3.81
C ASP A 22 22.47 3.81 2.79
N ARG A 23 21.84 4.89 3.22
CA ARG A 23 21.66 6.10 2.42
C ARG A 23 22.98 6.64 1.88
N ALA A 24 24.05 6.63 2.69
CA ALA A 24 25.34 7.16 2.28
C ALA A 24 25.94 6.35 1.11
N GLN A 25 25.78 5.03 1.15
CA GLN A 25 26.19 4.16 0.04
C GLN A 25 25.34 4.38 -1.21
N VAL A 26 24.01 4.56 -1.07
CA VAL A 26 23.13 4.90 -2.20
C VAL A 26 23.59 6.19 -2.86
N GLU A 27 23.78 7.27 -2.09
CA GLU A 27 24.23 8.57 -2.62
C GLU A 27 25.60 8.47 -3.32
N ARG A 28 26.55 7.71 -2.78
CA ARG A 28 27.86 7.47 -3.44
C ARG A 28 27.69 6.76 -4.78
N LEU A 29 26.90 5.69 -4.81
CA LEU A 29 26.65 4.93 -6.05
C LEU A 29 26.00 5.79 -7.12
N LEU A 30 25.08 6.70 -6.75
CA LEU A 30 24.46 7.63 -7.69
C LEU A 30 25.42 8.69 -8.21
N VAL A 31 26.40 9.12 -7.41
CA VAL A 31 27.47 10.03 -7.87
C VAL A 31 28.41 9.33 -8.84
N GLU A 32 28.78 8.08 -8.54
CA GLU A 32 29.70 7.29 -9.38
C GLU A 32 29.02 6.86 -10.70
N GLN A 33 27.75 6.50 -10.64
CA GLN A 33 26.96 6.01 -11.76
C GLN A 33 25.54 6.61 -11.74
N PRO A 34 25.35 7.84 -12.26
CA PRO A 34 24.05 8.53 -12.22
C PRO A 34 22.89 7.76 -12.86
N ALA A 35 23.16 6.90 -13.85
CA ALA A 35 22.15 6.07 -14.50
C ALA A 35 21.46 5.08 -13.56
N LEU A 36 22.07 4.75 -12.40
CA LEU A 36 21.48 3.88 -11.39
C LEU A 36 20.20 4.46 -10.77
N VAL A 37 19.96 5.75 -10.89
CA VAL A 37 18.71 6.38 -10.44
C VAL A 37 17.47 5.79 -11.12
N GLU A 38 17.61 5.28 -12.35
CA GLU A 38 16.57 4.61 -13.13
C GLU A 38 16.52 3.09 -12.93
N ALA A 39 17.31 2.58 -11.97
CA ALA A 39 17.41 1.15 -11.76
C ALA A 39 16.05 0.54 -11.33
N ARG A 40 15.79 -0.64 -11.87
CA ARG A 40 14.67 -1.49 -11.45
C ARG A 40 15.21 -2.82 -10.97
N ASP A 41 14.52 -3.43 -10.01
CA ASP A 41 14.90 -4.74 -9.51
C ASP A 41 14.61 -5.86 -10.54
N THR A 42 14.80 -7.10 -10.15
CA THR A 42 14.57 -8.28 -11.03
C THR A 42 13.09 -8.49 -11.38
N GLN A 43 12.17 -7.86 -10.66
CA GLN A 43 10.74 -7.90 -10.94
C GLN A 43 10.27 -6.67 -11.73
N GLY A 44 11.14 -5.69 -11.98
CA GLY A 44 10.83 -4.46 -12.70
C GLY A 44 10.34 -3.33 -11.79
N VAL A 45 10.40 -3.50 -10.47
CA VAL A 45 10.02 -2.46 -9.50
C VAL A 45 11.12 -1.41 -9.38
N SER A 46 10.77 -0.13 -9.35
CA SER A 46 11.70 0.98 -9.29
C SER A 46 12.48 1.05 -7.97
N ALA A 47 13.67 1.64 -7.99
CA ALA A 47 14.48 1.83 -6.78
C ALA A 47 13.77 2.71 -5.73
N PRO A 48 13.06 3.83 -6.06
CA PRO A 48 12.27 4.58 -5.09
C PRO A 48 11.20 3.73 -4.40
N LEU A 49 10.43 2.92 -5.15
CA LEU A 49 9.37 2.10 -4.58
C LEU A 49 9.94 0.97 -3.71
N ILE A 50 11.05 0.35 -4.10
CA ILE A 50 11.76 -0.63 -3.26
C ILE A 50 12.23 0.02 -1.95
N ALA A 51 12.74 1.24 -1.98
CA ALA A 51 13.14 1.95 -0.75
C ALA A 51 11.95 2.14 0.20
N LEU A 52 10.77 2.50 -0.32
CA LEU A 52 9.54 2.59 0.50
C LEU A 52 9.13 1.24 1.09
N TYR A 53 9.21 0.15 0.33
CA TYR A 53 8.88 -1.20 0.83
C TYR A 53 9.80 -1.66 1.97
N TYR A 54 11.04 -1.21 1.97
CA TYR A 54 11.99 -1.50 3.06
C TYR A 54 11.94 -0.49 4.22
N GLY A 55 10.96 0.44 4.21
CA GLY A 55 10.78 1.42 5.28
C GLY A 55 11.83 2.54 5.26
N GLU A 56 12.40 2.81 4.08
CA GLU A 56 13.46 3.81 3.87
C GLU A 56 12.98 5.03 3.07
N PRO A 57 12.00 5.82 3.58
CA PRO A 57 11.46 6.97 2.85
C PRO A 57 12.52 8.03 2.54
N ALA A 58 13.54 8.18 3.40
CA ALA A 58 14.63 9.12 3.16
C ALA A 58 15.49 8.73 1.96
N ILE A 59 15.65 7.43 1.69
CA ILE A 59 16.35 6.92 0.49
C ILE A 59 15.46 7.11 -0.74
N ALA A 60 14.16 6.81 -0.65
CA ALA A 60 13.22 7.05 -1.73
C ALA A 60 13.20 8.51 -2.16
N GLU A 61 13.18 9.45 -1.21
CA GLU A 61 13.28 10.89 -1.45
C GLU A 61 14.63 11.31 -2.07
N ALA A 62 15.73 10.72 -1.64
CA ALA A 62 17.05 10.97 -2.21
C ALA A 62 17.11 10.53 -3.68
N LEU A 63 16.57 9.35 -4.01
CA LEU A 63 16.47 8.84 -5.38
C LEU A 63 15.59 9.76 -6.25
N ALA A 64 14.41 10.15 -5.76
CA ALA A 64 13.53 11.08 -6.46
C ALA A 64 14.21 12.44 -6.71
N SER A 65 14.94 12.96 -5.71
CA SER A 65 15.68 14.23 -5.81
C SER A 65 16.90 14.15 -6.70
N ALA A 66 17.51 12.97 -6.84
CA ALA A 66 18.62 12.72 -7.76
C ALA A 66 18.16 12.64 -9.23
N GLY A 67 16.87 12.77 -9.51
CA GLY A 67 16.31 12.84 -10.84
C GLY A 67 15.70 11.54 -11.35
N ALA A 68 15.32 10.60 -10.47
CA ALA A 68 14.58 9.42 -10.86
C ALA A 68 13.30 9.82 -11.62
N ARG A 69 13.08 9.18 -12.76
CA ARG A 69 11.86 9.36 -13.54
C ARG A 69 10.72 8.61 -12.91
N LEU A 70 9.97 9.31 -12.06
CA LEU A 70 8.86 8.72 -11.32
C LEU A 70 7.74 8.30 -12.29
N ASP A 71 7.34 7.05 -12.22
CA ASP A 71 6.13 6.58 -12.88
C ASP A 71 4.89 6.81 -11.99
N VAL A 72 3.72 6.32 -12.43
CA VAL A 72 2.45 6.49 -11.70
C VAL A 72 2.48 5.81 -10.33
N PHE A 73 3.21 4.71 -10.20
CA PHE A 73 3.32 3.96 -8.95
C PHE A 73 4.23 4.68 -7.96
N ASP A 74 5.38 5.15 -8.42
CA ASP A 74 6.30 5.97 -7.61
C ASP A 74 5.62 7.25 -7.14
N ALA A 75 4.97 7.97 -8.06
CA ALA A 75 4.29 9.22 -7.76
C ALA A 75 3.15 9.02 -6.74
N ALA A 76 2.40 7.93 -6.85
CA ALA A 76 1.34 7.56 -5.93
C ALA A 76 1.91 7.22 -4.54
N ALA A 77 2.93 6.36 -4.47
CA ALA A 77 3.54 5.90 -3.23
C ALA A 77 4.30 7.02 -2.47
N LEU A 78 4.95 7.92 -3.20
CA LEU A 78 5.66 9.09 -2.65
C LEU A 78 4.75 10.30 -2.37
N GLY A 79 3.48 10.25 -2.78
CA GLY A 79 2.55 11.37 -2.63
C GLY A 79 2.91 12.59 -3.51
N ARG A 80 3.56 12.36 -4.66
CA ARG A 80 3.93 13.41 -5.62
C ARG A 80 2.72 13.84 -6.45
N VAL A 81 1.80 14.57 -5.82
CA VAL A 81 0.48 14.91 -6.37
C VAL A 81 0.58 15.62 -7.71
N GLU A 82 1.52 16.58 -7.87
CA GLU A 82 1.65 17.32 -9.14
C GLU A 82 2.20 16.41 -10.26
N THR A 83 3.22 15.61 -9.98
CA THR A 83 3.73 14.61 -10.93
C THR A 83 2.64 13.61 -11.32
N LEU A 84 1.89 13.14 -10.33
CA LEU A 84 0.76 12.23 -10.55
C LEU A 84 -0.32 12.87 -11.42
N ARG A 85 -0.64 14.16 -11.21
CA ARG A 85 -1.59 14.93 -12.02
C ARG A 85 -1.14 15.02 -13.49
N GLU A 86 0.13 15.32 -13.71
CA GLU A 86 0.71 15.38 -15.07
C GLU A 86 0.65 14.01 -15.77
N LEU A 87 1.01 12.95 -15.06
CA LEU A 87 0.98 11.58 -15.59
C LEU A 87 -0.44 11.13 -15.96
N LEU A 88 -1.44 11.47 -15.12
CA LEU A 88 -2.85 11.14 -15.37
C LEU A 88 -3.47 12.03 -16.45
N ALA A 89 -3.06 13.28 -16.56
CA ALA A 89 -3.48 14.16 -17.66
C ALA A 89 -2.96 13.68 -19.03
N ALA A 90 -1.72 13.16 -19.05
CA ALA A 90 -1.12 12.59 -20.27
C ALA A 90 -1.78 11.26 -20.68
N ASP A 91 -2.18 10.44 -19.69
CA ASP A 91 -2.81 9.15 -19.91
C ASP A 91 -3.70 8.76 -18.71
N PRO A 92 -5.00 9.01 -18.76
CA PRO A 92 -5.94 8.68 -17.68
C PRO A 92 -6.01 7.19 -17.35
N ALA A 93 -5.68 6.31 -18.30
CA ALA A 93 -5.71 4.87 -18.06
C ALA A 93 -4.70 4.43 -16.97
N ARG A 94 -3.69 5.24 -16.70
CA ARG A 94 -2.71 4.99 -15.63
C ARG A 94 -3.32 4.91 -14.24
N ALA A 95 -4.49 5.54 -14.01
CA ALA A 95 -5.22 5.41 -12.74
C ALA A 95 -5.61 3.95 -12.42
N ARG A 96 -5.71 3.10 -13.44
CA ARG A 96 -6.09 1.68 -13.35
C ARG A 96 -4.94 0.73 -13.71
N ALA A 97 -3.71 1.26 -13.81
CA ALA A 97 -2.54 0.46 -14.10
C ALA A 97 -2.24 -0.52 -12.95
N VAL A 98 -1.48 -1.55 -13.26
CA VAL A 98 -1.00 -2.54 -12.29
C VAL A 98 0.52 -2.59 -12.40
N ALA A 99 1.19 -2.44 -11.27
CA ALA A 99 2.65 -2.50 -11.18
C ALA A 99 3.17 -3.93 -11.40
N PRO A 100 4.46 -4.11 -11.69
CA PRO A 100 5.04 -5.44 -11.87
C PRO A 100 4.87 -6.39 -10.67
N ASP A 101 4.79 -5.85 -9.44
CA ASP A 101 4.51 -6.59 -8.21
C ASP A 101 3.01 -6.84 -7.94
N GLY A 102 2.16 -6.36 -8.84
CA GLY A 102 0.72 -6.57 -8.82
C GLY A 102 -0.11 -5.48 -8.13
N PHE A 103 0.48 -4.45 -7.54
CA PHE A 103 -0.28 -3.40 -6.85
C PHE A 103 -0.78 -2.31 -7.81
N SER A 104 -1.94 -1.72 -7.48
CA SER A 104 -2.45 -0.53 -8.17
C SER A 104 -1.86 0.75 -7.58
N PRO A 105 -1.83 1.88 -8.33
CA PRO A 105 -1.42 3.18 -7.78
C PRO A 105 -2.25 3.58 -6.55
N LEU A 106 -3.56 3.31 -6.57
CA LEU A 106 -4.45 3.60 -5.44
C LEU A 106 -4.13 2.73 -4.22
N GLY A 107 -3.82 1.44 -4.41
CA GLY A 107 -3.39 0.55 -3.32
C GLY A 107 -2.09 1.01 -2.68
N LEU A 108 -1.12 1.47 -3.50
CA LEU A 108 0.15 2.03 -3.02
C LEU A 108 -0.06 3.34 -2.27
N ALA A 109 -0.84 4.29 -2.83
CA ALA A 109 -1.17 5.54 -2.14
C ALA A 109 -1.84 5.28 -0.80
N ALA A 110 -2.75 4.30 -0.74
CA ALA A 110 -3.45 3.90 0.48
C ALA A 110 -2.49 3.30 1.52
N PHE A 111 -1.58 2.41 1.12
CA PHE A 111 -0.61 1.79 2.02
C PHE A 111 0.39 2.80 2.59
N PHE A 112 0.91 3.70 1.74
CA PHE A 112 1.89 4.69 2.17
C PHE A 112 1.26 5.98 2.75
N GLY A 113 -0.06 6.01 2.97
CA GLY A 113 -0.75 7.11 3.64
C GLY A 113 -0.84 8.41 2.83
N GLN A 114 -0.77 8.31 1.51
CA GLN A 114 -0.72 9.45 0.60
C GLN A 114 -2.12 9.94 0.22
N ALA A 115 -2.82 10.60 1.17
CA ALA A 115 -4.22 10.99 1.02
C ALA A 115 -4.47 11.86 -0.23
N GLY A 116 -3.59 12.82 -0.53
CA GLY A 116 -3.71 13.65 -1.73
C GLY A 116 -3.60 12.86 -3.03
N ALA A 117 -2.71 11.86 -3.08
CA ALA A 117 -2.57 10.98 -4.23
C ALA A 117 -3.76 10.02 -4.36
N ALA A 118 -4.24 9.44 -3.25
CA ALA A 118 -5.42 8.59 -3.24
C ALA A 118 -6.66 9.34 -3.75
N HIS A 119 -6.89 10.57 -3.25
CA HIS A 119 -7.96 11.44 -3.70
C HIS A 119 -7.89 11.70 -5.22
N LEU A 120 -6.73 12.12 -5.71
CA LEU A 120 -6.53 12.41 -7.15
C LEU A 120 -6.75 11.18 -8.02
N LEU A 121 -6.30 10.00 -7.59
CA LEU A 121 -6.51 8.73 -8.29
C LEU A 121 -7.99 8.36 -8.37
N LEU A 122 -8.73 8.51 -7.26
CA LEU A 122 -10.18 8.28 -7.22
C LEU A 122 -10.95 9.24 -8.13
N GLU A 123 -10.55 10.54 -8.14
CA GLU A 123 -11.09 11.53 -9.09
C GLU A 123 -10.82 11.17 -10.57
N ALA A 124 -9.64 10.59 -10.83
CA ALA A 124 -9.24 10.11 -12.16
C ALA A 124 -9.91 8.77 -12.56
N GLY A 125 -10.79 8.22 -11.72
CA GLY A 125 -11.53 6.99 -11.97
C GLY A 125 -10.76 5.71 -11.67
N ALA A 126 -9.82 5.74 -10.73
CA ALA A 126 -9.26 4.52 -10.15
C ALA A 126 -10.39 3.68 -9.52
N ASP A 127 -10.33 2.37 -9.71
CA ASP A 127 -11.30 1.46 -9.11
C ASP A 127 -10.92 1.21 -7.64
N PRO A 128 -11.78 1.60 -6.66
CA PRO A 128 -11.51 1.38 -5.24
C PRO A 128 -11.50 -0.10 -4.85
N ASN A 129 -11.95 -0.99 -5.74
CA ASN A 129 -12.01 -2.43 -5.54
C ASN A 129 -10.95 -3.21 -6.32
N LEU A 130 -10.06 -2.53 -7.05
CA LEU A 130 -9.01 -3.21 -7.81
C LEU A 130 -8.00 -3.87 -6.87
N ALA A 131 -8.22 -5.14 -6.59
CA ALA A 131 -7.30 -5.94 -5.80
C ALA A 131 -5.97 -6.15 -6.53
N SER A 132 -4.89 -6.30 -5.76
CA SER A 132 -3.57 -6.60 -6.30
C SER A 132 -3.60 -7.91 -7.11
N GLN A 133 -2.86 -7.93 -8.23
CA GLN A 133 -2.76 -9.08 -9.12
C GLN A 133 -1.63 -10.04 -8.71
N ASN A 134 -1.40 -10.17 -7.42
CA ASN A 134 -0.49 -11.13 -6.82
C ASN A 134 -1.27 -12.12 -5.92
N ALA A 135 -0.58 -13.07 -5.30
CA ALA A 135 -1.20 -14.11 -4.47
C ALA A 135 -1.97 -13.55 -3.27
N MET A 136 -1.65 -12.35 -2.81
CA MET A 136 -2.29 -11.73 -1.65
C MET A 136 -3.67 -11.15 -1.95
N ARG A 137 -3.95 -10.72 -3.19
CA ARG A 137 -5.23 -10.12 -3.62
C ARG A 137 -5.70 -8.96 -2.74
N VAL A 138 -4.76 -8.07 -2.38
CA VAL A 138 -5.00 -6.94 -1.47
C VAL A 138 -5.75 -5.82 -2.19
N ALA A 139 -6.97 -5.51 -1.78
CA ALA A 139 -7.70 -4.33 -2.26
C ALA A 139 -7.18 -3.05 -1.59
N PRO A 140 -7.39 -1.85 -2.19
CA PRO A 140 -6.95 -0.58 -1.60
C PRO A 140 -7.42 -0.35 -0.16
N LEU A 141 -8.63 -0.81 0.19
CA LEU A 141 -9.14 -0.71 1.56
C LEU A 141 -8.32 -1.54 2.55
N HIS A 142 -7.91 -2.77 2.19
CA HIS A 142 -7.00 -3.56 3.03
C HIS A 142 -5.66 -2.84 3.26
N SER A 143 -5.09 -2.25 2.19
CA SER A 143 -3.85 -1.47 2.28
C SER A 143 -3.99 -0.30 3.26
N ALA A 144 -5.10 0.46 3.17
CA ALA A 144 -5.38 1.58 4.06
C ALA A 144 -5.56 1.13 5.52
N VAL A 145 -6.29 0.04 5.76
CA VAL A 145 -6.53 -0.52 7.10
C VAL A 145 -5.23 -1.04 7.71
N ALA A 146 -4.46 -1.84 6.97
CA ALA A 146 -3.17 -2.36 7.43
C ALA A 146 -2.21 -1.23 7.84
N ALA A 147 -2.19 -0.13 7.08
CA ALA A 147 -1.38 1.06 7.37
C ALA A 147 -2.06 2.07 8.31
N GLN A 148 -3.21 1.75 8.90
CA GLN A 148 -3.97 2.59 9.85
C GLN A 148 -4.39 3.96 9.30
N GLN A 149 -4.65 4.04 7.99
CA GLN A 149 -4.99 5.27 7.28
C GLN A 149 -6.51 5.53 7.34
N LEU A 150 -7.01 6.00 8.48
CA LEU A 150 -8.45 6.16 8.73
C LEU A 150 -9.13 7.07 7.70
N ALA A 151 -8.54 8.22 7.37
CA ALA A 151 -9.11 9.18 6.42
C ALA A 151 -9.17 8.62 4.99
N ILE A 152 -8.15 7.85 4.57
CA ILE A 152 -8.13 7.20 3.26
C ILE A 152 -9.17 6.07 3.24
N SER A 153 -9.28 5.29 4.31
CA SER A 153 -10.29 4.23 4.43
C SER A 153 -11.71 4.78 4.31
N GLU A 154 -11.99 5.91 4.99
CA GLU A 154 -13.29 6.59 4.89
C GLU A 154 -13.56 7.09 3.46
N GLU A 155 -12.58 7.68 2.79
CA GLU A 155 -12.75 8.12 1.42
C GLU A 155 -12.98 6.95 0.46
N LEU A 156 -12.22 5.85 0.59
CA LEU A 156 -12.42 4.64 -0.19
C LEU A 156 -13.84 4.09 -0.03
N LEU A 157 -14.32 3.98 1.21
CA LEU A 157 -15.68 3.52 1.51
C LEU A 157 -16.75 4.44 0.91
N ARG A 158 -16.59 5.77 1.03
CA ARG A 158 -17.50 6.75 0.38
C ARG A 158 -17.49 6.65 -1.15
N ARG A 159 -16.40 6.18 -1.75
CA ARG A 159 -16.27 5.95 -3.20
C ARG A 159 -16.66 4.54 -3.63
N GLY A 160 -17.25 3.74 -2.74
CA GLY A 160 -17.79 2.42 -3.07
C GLY A 160 -16.79 1.26 -2.94
N ALA A 161 -15.74 1.41 -2.12
CA ALA A 161 -14.95 0.26 -1.73
C ALA A 161 -15.82 -0.77 -1.00
N ASP A 162 -15.66 -2.04 -1.35
CA ASP A 162 -16.34 -3.13 -0.68
C ASP A 162 -15.76 -3.31 0.73
N VAL A 163 -16.55 -2.97 1.75
CA VAL A 163 -16.18 -3.07 3.15
C VAL A 163 -15.89 -4.53 3.58
N ASN A 164 -16.46 -5.50 2.85
CA ASN A 164 -16.31 -6.93 3.08
C ASN A 164 -15.40 -7.61 2.05
N ALA A 165 -14.59 -6.83 1.32
CA ALA A 165 -13.63 -7.37 0.37
C ALA A 165 -12.76 -8.45 1.03
N ARG A 166 -12.44 -9.51 0.27
CA ARG A 166 -11.64 -10.65 0.77
C ARG A 166 -10.30 -10.71 0.05
N GLN A 167 -9.22 -10.61 0.81
CA GLN A 167 -7.88 -10.94 0.33
C GLN A 167 -7.57 -12.44 0.52
N SER A 168 -6.29 -12.86 0.41
CA SER A 168 -5.90 -14.24 0.69
C SER A 168 -6.40 -14.69 2.07
N ASP A 169 -6.69 -15.98 2.20
CA ASP A 169 -7.25 -16.61 3.41
C ASP A 169 -8.60 -16.05 3.85
N ASP A 170 -9.38 -15.48 2.92
CA ASP A 170 -10.67 -14.86 3.19
C ASP A 170 -10.65 -13.73 4.24
N PHE A 171 -9.49 -13.11 4.39
CA PHE A 171 -9.25 -12.06 5.36
C PHE A 171 -9.95 -10.76 4.92
N THR A 172 -10.81 -10.18 5.76
CA THR A 172 -11.52 -8.92 5.48
C THR A 172 -10.84 -7.72 6.15
N PRO A 173 -11.16 -6.47 5.75
CA PRO A 173 -10.68 -5.28 6.45
C PRO A 173 -11.00 -5.28 7.96
N LEU A 174 -12.17 -5.83 8.36
CA LEU A 174 -12.53 -5.92 9.78
C LEU A 174 -11.65 -6.91 10.55
N HIS A 175 -11.22 -8.01 9.93
CA HIS A 175 -10.23 -8.92 10.53
C HIS A 175 -8.90 -8.18 10.80
N GLU A 176 -8.40 -7.41 9.81
CA GLU A 176 -7.17 -6.62 9.95
C GLU A 176 -7.26 -5.61 11.09
N ALA A 177 -8.36 -4.83 11.12
CA ALA A 177 -8.58 -3.83 12.15
C ALA A 177 -8.70 -4.45 13.56
N ALA A 178 -9.37 -5.59 13.68
CA ALA A 178 -9.54 -6.35 14.93
C ALA A 178 -8.21 -6.95 15.41
N GLN A 179 -7.45 -7.58 14.51
CA GLN A 179 -6.14 -8.15 14.79
C GLN A 179 -5.15 -7.10 15.33
N ASN A 180 -5.25 -5.85 14.85
CA ASN A 180 -4.37 -4.74 15.23
C ASN A 180 -4.97 -3.84 16.31
N GLY A 181 -6.16 -4.13 16.85
CA GLY A 181 -6.81 -3.36 17.90
C GLY A 181 -7.17 -1.92 17.50
N GLN A 182 -7.46 -1.67 16.23
CA GLN A 182 -7.70 -0.33 15.65
C GLN A 182 -9.14 0.12 15.89
N LEU A 183 -9.47 0.62 17.09
CA LEU A 183 -10.85 0.92 17.51
C LEU A 183 -11.59 1.84 16.54
N ALA A 184 -11.00 2.98 16.17
CA ALA A 184 -11.63 3.93 15.26
C ALA A 184 -11.87 3.32 13.85
N MET A 185 -10.97 2.43 13.41
CA MET A 185 -11.13 1.72 12.13
C MET A 185 -12.24 0.68 12.23
N ILE A 186 -12.33 -0.07 13.32
CA ILE A 186 -13.42 -1.01 13.58
C ILE A 186 -14.76 -0.26 13.54
N GLU A 187 -14.88 0.87 14.25
CA GLU A 187 -16.11 1.69 14.23
C GLU A 187 -16.45 2.18 12.82
N LEU A 188 -15.47 2.67 12.08
CA LEU A 188 -15.65 3.10 10.71
C LEU A 188 -16.18 1.96 9.83
N LEU A 189 -15.49 0.80 9.81
CA LEU A 189 -15.88 -0.35 8.99
C LEU A 189 -17.28 -0.85 9.33
N LEU A 190 -17.63 -0.94 10.62
CA LEU A 190 -18.97 -1.33 11.08
C LEU A 190 -20.04 -0.33 10.66
N SER A 191 -19.73 0.98 10.65
CA SER A 191 -20.67 2.00 10.18
C SER A 191 -21.00 1.89 8.69
N TYR A 192 -20.12 1.25 7.91
CA TYR A 192 -20.31 0.93 6.50
C TYR A 192 -20.80 -0.50 6.23
N GLY A 193 -21.18 -1.25 7.27
CA GLY A 193 -21.77 -2.57 7.13
C GLY A 193 -20.77 -3.72 7.05
N ALA A 194 -19.62 -3.58 7.70
CA ALA A 194 -18.70 -4.71 7.83
C ALA A 194 -19.37 -5.89 8.56
N ASP A 195 -19.17 -7.09 8.03
CA ASP A 195 -19.73 -8.33 8.57
C ASP A 195 -18.94 -8.76 9.82
N LEU A 196 -19.61 -8.71 10.99
CA LEU A 196 -19.06 -9.13 12.29
C LEU A 196 -18.75 -10.62 12.34
N ASP A 197 -19.52 -11.42 11.61
CA ASP A 197 -19.43 -12.88 11.57
C ASP A 197 -18.58 -13.41 10.42
N ALA A 198 -17.96 -12.50 9.66
CA ALA A 198 -17.06 -12.89 8.57
C ALA A 198 -16.02 -13.90 9.09
N ARG A 199 -15.79 -14.97 8.33
CA ARG A 199 -14.81 -16.01 8.70
C ARG A 199 -13.69 -16.07 7.69
N LYS A 200 -12.47 -16.15 8.20
CA LYS A 200 -11.28 -16.53 7.45
C LYS A 200 -11.36 -18.00 7.03
N SER A 201 -10.43 -18.44 6.19
CA SER A 201 -10.34 -19.83 5.73
C SER A 201 -10.12 -20.84 6.87
N ASP A 202 -9.53 -20.44 7.99
CA ASP A 202 -9.36 -21.24 9.21
C ASP A 202 -10.55 -21.15 10.18
N GLY A 203 -11.61 -20.41 9.84
CA GLY A 203 -12.84 -20.26 10.59
C GLY A 203 -12.83 -19.13 11.62
N GLN A 204 -11.71 -18.44 11.85
CA GLN A 204 -11.63 -17.34 12.82
C GLN A 204 -12.43 -16.11 12.36
N THR A 205 -13.12 -15.48 13.33
CA THR A 205 -13.85 -14.22 13.16
C THR A 205 -12.95 -13.02 13.56
N PRO A 206 -13.36 -11.77 13.24
CA PRO A 206 -12.68 -10.57 13.75
C PRO A 206 -12.61 -10.56 15.29
N LEU A 207 -13.64 -11.01 16.00
CA LEU A 207 -13.64 -11.11 17.46
C LEU A 207 -12.58 -12.10 17.95
N ASP A 208 -12.50 -13.30 17.33
CA ASP A 208 -11.48 -14.30 17.70
C ASP A 208 -10.04 -13.75 17.54
N LEU A 209 -9.80 -12.94 16.50
CA LEU A 209 -8.50 -12.30 16.31
C LEU A 209 -8.21 -11.22 17.37
N ALA A 210 -9.20 -10.39 17.72
CA ALA A 210 -9.01 -9.39 18.78
C ALA A 210 -8.71 -10.06 20.12
N GLU A 211 -9.37 -11.19 20.45
CA GLU A 211 -9.11 -11.99 21.65
C GLU A 211 -7.73 -12.63 21.62
N ALA A 212 -7.34 -13.26 20.52
CA ALA A 212 -6.07 -13.93 20.36
C ALA A 212 -4.87 -12.96 20.49
N HIS A 213 -5.04 -11.68 20.08
CA HIS A 213 -4.02 -10.65 20.18
C HIS A 213 -4.13 -9.77 21.44
N GLY A 214 -5.11 -10.05 22.33
CA GLY A 214 -5.23 -9.39 23.63
C GLY A 214 -5.75 -7.95 23.57
N HIS A 215 -6.49 -7.58 22.51
CA HIS A 215 -7.05 -6.24 22.32
C HIS A 215 -8.39 -6.08 23.06
N ALA A 216 -8.35 -5.94 24.38
CA ALA A 216 -9.52 -5.95 25.24
C ALA A 216 -10.61 -4.91 24.86
N GLU A 217 -10.22 -3.71 24.44
CA GLU A 217 -11.15 -2.68 24.01
C GLU A 217 -11.83 -3.02 22.69
N ALA A 218 -11.08 -3.61 21.73
CA ALA A 218 -11.64 -4.09 20.48
C ALA A 218 -12.62 -5.25 20.71
N VAL A 219 -12.28 -6.18 21.60
CA VAL A 219 -13.19 -7.27 22.04
C VAL A 219 -14.48 -6.71 22.62
N ALA A 220 -14.40 -5.73 23.53
CA ALA A 220 -15.58 -5.11 24.13
C ALA A 220 -16.46 -4.43 23.07
N LEU A 221 -15.84 -3.68 22.15
CA LEU A 221 -16.53 -2.98 21.06
C LEU A 221 -17.26 -3.98 20.13
N LEU A 222 -16.56 -5.03 19.67
CA LEU A 222 -17.13 -6.04 18.76
C LEU A 222 -18.29 -6.78 19.41
N ARG A 223 -18.17 -7.20 20.67
CA ARG A 223 -19.27 -7.84 21.42
C ARG A 223 -20.48 -6.93 21.62
N GLN A 224 -20.23 -5.64 21.90
CA GLN A 224 -21.34 -4.68 22.04
C GLN A 224 -22.10 -4.49 20.73
N ARG A 225 -21.42 -4.48 19.60
CA ARG A 225 -22.04 -4.34 18.27
C ARG A 225 -22.79 -5.59 17.84
N ASP A 226 -22.27 -6.77 18.17
CA ASP A 226 -22.93 -8.04 17.91
C ASP A 226 -24.26 -8.16 18.69
N ALA A 227 -24.26 -7.82 19.97
CA ALA A 227 -25.46 -7.80 20.78
C ALA A 227 -26.55 -6.82 20.26
N ALA A 228 -26.12 -5.66 19.73
CA ALA A 228 -27.05 -4.66 19.17
C ALA A 228 -27.61 -5.05 17.78
N ALA A 229 -27.00 -5.97 17.08
CA ALA A 229 -27.47 -6.47 15.78
C ALA A 229 -28.47 -7.63 15.92
N GLY A 230 -28.51 -8.29 17.10
CA GLY A 230 -29.43 -9.42 17.41
C GLY A 230 -30.79 -9.00 18.00
N ASP A 231 -30.97 -7.72 18.34
CA ASP A 231 -32.22 -7.13 18.84
C ASP A 231 -33.00 -6.44 17.69
#